data_837dee3be42244ca5ed02f414a33c986
#
_entry.id   837dee3be42244ca5ed02f414a33c986
#
_cell.length_a   1.000
_cell.length_b   1.000
_cell.length_c   1.000
_cell.angle_alpha   90.00
_cell.angle_beta   90.00
_cell.angle_gamma   90.00
#
_symmetry.space_group_name_H-M   'P 1'
#
loop_
_entity.id
_entity.type
_entity.pdbx_description
1 polymer ?
#
loop_
_entity_poly.entity_id
_entity_poly.type
_entity_poly.pdbx_seq_one_letter_code
_entity_poly.pdbx_strand_id
1 'polypeptide(L)'
;MKPFEASKLPIEYSLDKELISLISEANLKYGEYKSNLKNSQFDSRFFLDSIILSESLKSTQIEGTQISQDDMYYLKYMPKTDDNLEIQNLKEVIEYSKNYLKENNKITIKFLNNIHKILLNSVRCNEKEPGKLRNIQNWIGPRGCTIEEAIFVPPVPEDVPILLENLFEYMNNAYIDPLFINLAISHSQFETIHAYRDGNGRLGRALIPIQLALLTEDEPILFLSEVI
;
A
#
# COMPACT_ATOMS: atom_id res chain seq x y z
N MET A 1 3.38 12.63 -23.78
CA MET A 1 4.07 13.20 -22.58
C MET A 1 5.37 12.41 -22.36
N LYS A 2 6.43 13.02 -21.79
CA LYS A 2 7.67 12.28 -21.46
C LYS A 2 7.48 11.50 -20.15
N PRO A 3 8.09 10.31 -19.99
CA PRO A 3 8.16 9.62 -18.72
C PRO A 3 8.80 10.49 -17.63
N PHE A 4 8.30 10.35 -16.40
CA PHE A 4 8.82 11.06 -15.24
C PHE A 4 10.17 10.47 -14.81
N GLU A 5 11.11 11.32 -14.45
CA GLU A 5 12.40 10.91 -13.88
C GLU A 5 12.29 10.98 -12.36
N ALA A 6 12.14 9.81 -11.73
CA ALA A 6 12.01 9.72 -10.28
C ALA A 6 13.35 10.00 -9.57
N SER A 7 13.32 10.81 -8.53
CA SER A 7 14.49 11.08 -7.69
C SER A 7 14.88 9.84 -6.88
N LYS A 8 16.18 9.69 -6.63
CA LYS A 8 16.67 8.68 -5.66
C LYS A 8 16.38 9.13 -4.23
N LEU A 9 16.06 8.17 -3.38
CA LEU A 9 15.90 8.38 -1.95
C LEU A 9 17.24 8.18 -1.21
N PRO A 10 17.48 8.90 -0.09
CA PRO A 10 16.59 9.92 0.48
C PRO A 10 16.60 11.23 -0.33
N ILE A 11 15.49 11.96 -0.28
CA ILE A 11 15.40 13.31 -0.85
C ILE A 11 15.73 14.36 0.21
N GLU A 12 16.22 15.53 -0.23
CA GLU A 12 16.35 16.69 0.65
C GLU A 12 15.00 17.41 0.77
N TYR A 13 14.61 17.75 1.99
CA TYR A 13 13.43 18.54 2.29
C TYR A 13 13.68 19.47 3.49
N SER A 14 12.86 20.49 3.63
CA SER A 14 12.94 21.41 4.76
C SER A 14 11.85 21.12 5.78
N LEU A 15 12.21 21.13 7.07
CA LEU A 15 11.26 21.07 8.17
C LEU A 15 10.76 22.47 8.49
N ASP A 16 9.63 22.86 7.91
CA ASP A 16 8.94 24.07 8.29
C ASP A 16 8.05 23.86 9.54
N LYS A 17 7.44 24.95 10.03
CA LYS A 17 6.61 24.89 11.24
C LYS A 17 5.37 24.03 11.08
N GLU A 18 4.79 24.01 9.90
CA GLU A 18 3.60 23.23 9.59
C GLU A 18 3.92 21.74 9.62
N LEU A 19 4.97 21.32 8.92
CA LEU A 19 5.41 19.93 8.87
C LEU A 19 5.82 19.42 10.26
N ILE A 20 6.52 20.23 11.05
CA ILE A 20 6.87 19.89 12.46
C ILE A 20 5.60 19.68 13.29
N SER A 21 4.60 20.55 13.14
CA SER A 21 3.33 20.42 13.86
C SER A 21 2.59 19.15 13.47
N LEU A 22 2.49 18.84 12.19
CA LEU A 22 1.85 17.64 11.67
C LEU A 22 2.53 16.36 12.14
N ILE A 23 3.86 16.31 12.10
CA ILE A 23 4.63 15.16 12.62
C ILE A 23 4.37 14.96 14.12
N SER A 24 4.36 16.05 14.89
CA SER A 24 4.14 16.00 16.34
C SER A 24 2.73 15.50 16.65
N GLU A 25 1.72 15.99 15.95
CA GLU A 25 0.33 15.54 16.09
C GLU A 25 0.18 14.07 15.69
N ALA A 26 0.74 13.65 14.54
CA ALA A 26 0.70 12.27 14.08
C ALA A 26 1.31 11.30 15.11
N ASN A 27 2.48 11.64 15.66
CA ASN A 27 3.12 10.82 16.70
C ASN A 27 2.28 10.73 17.97
N LEU A 28 1.67 11.86 18.41
CA LEU A 28 0.79 11.88 19.58
C LEU A 28 -0.43 10.96 19.35
N LYS A 29 -1.12 11.13 18.24
CA LYS A 29 -2.32 10.33 17.89
C LYS A 29 -1.99 8.86 17.73
N TYR A 30 -0.88 8.53 17.11
CA TYR A 30 -0.43 7.14 17.01
C TYR A 30 -0.12 6.53 18.39
N GLY A 31 0.53 7.28 19.27
CA GLY A 31 0.80 6.84 20.65
C GLY A 31 -0.48 6.63 21.45
N GLU A 32 -1.46 7.54 21.36
CA GLU A 32 -2.78 7.42 21.98
C GLU A 32 -3.51 6.16 21.47
N TYR A 33 -3.50 5.94 20.14
CA TYR A 33 -4.13 4.78 19.51
C TYR A 33 -3.51 3.46 20.00
N LYS A 34 -2.19 3.35 20.01
CA LYS A 34 -1.47 2.18 20.54
C LYS A 34 -1.81 1.92 22.00
N SER A 35 -1.82 2.97 22.82
CA SER A 35 -2.18 2.87 24.23
C SER A 35 -3.60 2.36 24.44
N ASN A 36 -4.55 2.88 23.67
CA ASN A 36 -5.95 2.45 23.72
C ASN A 36 -6.11 0.99 23.30
N LEU A 37 -5.44 0.55 22.24
CA LEU A 37 -5.43 -0.86 21.82
C LEU A 37 -4.90 -1.78 22.93
N LYS A 38 -3.77 -1.41 23.52
CA LYS A 38 -3.13 -2.21 24.56
C LYS A 38 -3.98 -2.33 25.83
N ASN A 39 -4.72 -1.26 26.17
CA ASN A 39 -5.56 -1.20 27.37
C ASN A 39 -7.01 -1.62 27.10
N SER A 40 -7.36 -1.98 25.87
CA SER A 40 -8.70 -2.42 25.52
C SER A 40 -9.04 -3.75 26.21
N GLN A 41 -10.26 -3.84 26.73
CA GLN A 41 -10.83 -5.08 27.27
C GLN A 41 -11.38 -6.00 26.16
N PHE A 42 -11.45 -5.53 24.91
CA PHE A 42 -11.88 -6.31 23.77
C PHE A 42 -10.73 -7.19 23.25
N ASP A 43 -11.08 -8.34 22.66
CA ASP A 43 -10.09 -9.14 21.94
C ASP A 43 -9.51 -8.31 20.77
N SER A 44 -8.28 -7.88 20.93
CA SER A 44 -7.58 -7.05 19.94
C SER A 44 -7.54 -7.70 18.55
N ARG A 45 -7.54 -9.03 18.48
CA ARG A 45 -7.52 -9.77 17.21
C ARG A 45 -8.82 -9.59 16.43
N PHE A 46 -9.97 -9.71 17.11
CA PHE A 46 -11.26 -9.48 16.46
C PHE A 46 -11.41 -8.05 15.94
N PHE A 47 -10.94 -7.09 16.73
CA PHE A 47 -10.94 -5.68 16.35
C PHE A 47 -10.05 -5.43 15.12
N LEU A 48 -8.80 -5.95 15.13
CA LEU A 48 -7.89 -5.83 14.02
C LEU A 48 -8.41 -6.49 12.74
N ASP A 49 -9.00 -7.68 12.84
CA ASP A 49 -9.62 -8.36 11.70
C ASP A 49 -10.74 -7.52 11.06
N SER A 50 -11.53 -6.85 11.89
CA SER A 50 -12.60 -5.96 11.42
C SER A 50 -12.05 -4.72 10.70
N ILE A 51 -10.97 -4.13 11.24
CA ILE A 51 -10.30 -2.98 10.62
C ILE A 51 -9.64 -3.39 9.30
N ILE A 52 -8.94 -4.53 9.25
CA ILE A 52 -8.33 -5.04 8.02
C ILE A 52 -9.40 -5.28 6.94
N LEU A 53 -10.54 -5.81 7.32
CA LEU A 53 -11.64 -6.04 6.39
C LEU A 53 -12.24 -4.71 5.88
N SER A 54 -12.45 -3.73 6.77
CA SER A 54 -12.91 -2.38 6.40
C SER A 54 -11.92 -1.68 5.46
N GLU A 55 -10.64 -1.72 5.77
CA GLU A 55 -9.58 -1.19 4.91
C GLU A 55 -9.60 -1.85 3.53
N SER A 56 -9.72 -3.19 3.48
CA SER A 56 -9.76 -3.92 2.22
C SER A 56 -10.95 -3.50 1.36
N LEU A 57 -12.11 -3.28 1.97
CA LEU A 57 -13.28 -2.75 1.27
C LEU A 57 -13.02 -1.32 0.76
N LYS A 58 -12.60 -0.42 1.62
CA LYS A 58 -12.39 1.00 1.28
C LYS A 58 -11.32 1.15 0.20
N SER A 59 -10.19 0.46 0.35
CA SER A 59 -9.12 0.48 -0.65
C SER A 59 -9.55 -0.02 -2.03
N THR A 60 -10.43 -1.03 -2.09
CA THR A 60 -10.96 -1.52 -3.36
C THR A 60 -12.07 -0.62 -3.92
N GLN A 61 -12.87 0.02 -3.07
CA GLN A 61 -13.87 1.01 -3.49
C GLN A 61 -13.23 2.22 -4.18
N ILE A 62 -12.06 2.68 -3.75
CA ILE A 62 -11.27 3.73 -4.43
C ILE A 62 -10.98 3.32 -5.89
N GLU A 63 -10.75 2.03 -6.14
CA GLU A 63 -10.49 1.48 -7.48
C GLU A 63 -11.79 1.15 -8.26
N GLY A 64 -12.97 1.40 -7.68
CA GLY A 64 -14.27 1.27 -8.35
C GLY A 64 -15.08 0.02 -8.01
N THR A 65 -14.67 -0.77 -7.01
CA THR A 65 -15.45 -1.92 -6.50
C THR A 65 -16.79 -1.44 -5.93
N GLN A 66 -17.89 -2.16 -6.23
CA GLN A 66 -19.26 -1.76 -5.92
C GLN A 66 -19.91 -2.54 -4.76
N ILE A 67 -19.10 -3.07 -3.85
CA ILE A 67 -19.62 -3.79 -2.66
C ILE A 67 -19.94 -2.80 -1.56
N SER A 68 -21.11 -2.98 -0.91
CA SER A 68 -21.50 -2.16 0.23
C SER A 68 -20.80 -2.60 1.53
N GLN A 69 -20.81 -1.71 2.52
CA GLN A 69 -20.25 -2.03 3.84
C GLN A 69 -21.04 -3.15 4.54
N ASP A 70 -22.34 -3.23 4.32
CA ASP A 70 -23.18 -4.30 4.91
C ASP A 70 -22.87 -5.66 4.28
N ASP A 71 -22.64 -5.70 2.97
CA ASP A 71 -22.30 -6.93 2.25
C ASP A 71 -20.93 -7.48 2.65
N MET A 72 -20.02 -6.63 3.13
CA MET A 72 -18.69 -7.02 3.57
C MET A 72 -18.68 -8.17 4.59
N TYR A 73 -19.63 -8.16 5.52
CA TYR A 73 -19.74 -9.20 6.56
C TYR A 73 -20.21 -10.55 6.01
N TYR A 74 -20.81 -10.55 4.82
CA TYR A 74 -21.36 -11.74 4.15
C TYR A 74 -20.49 -12.26 3.01
N LEU A 75 -19.32 -11.67 2.76
CA LEU A 75 -18.42 -12.01 1.64
C LEU A 75 -18.16 -13.52 1.50
N LYS A 76 -18.07 -14.26 2.62
CA LYS A 76 -17.86 -15.72 2.61
C LYS A 76 -19.02 -16.50 1.99
N TYR A 77 -20.20 -15.93 1.98
CA TYR A 77 -21.43 -16.55 1.50
C TYR A 77 -21.88 -16.00 0.15
N MET A 78 -21.23 -14.96 -0.33
CA MET A 78 -21.52 -14.33 -1.61
C MET A 78 -20.88 -15.10 -2.79
N PRO A 79 -21.44 -14.99 -4.00
CA PRO A 79 -20.80 -15.53 -5.21
C PRO A 79 -19.37 -15.00 -5.36
N LYS A 80 -18.47 -15.80 -5.92
CA LYS A 80 -17.12 -15.37 -6.27
C LYS A 80 -17.16 -14.46 -7.49
N THR A 81 -17.40 -13.18 -7.27
CA THR A 81 -17.24 -12.11 -8.26
C THR A 81 -15.85 -11.51 -8.14
N ASP A 82 -15.39 -10.80 -9.17
CA ASP A 82 -14.09 -10.08 -9.11
C ASP A 82 -14.04 -9.13 -7.92
N ASP A 83 -15.11 -8.38 -7.67
CA ASP A 83 -15.22 -7.43 -6.57
C ASP A 83 -15.04 -8.11 -5.20
N ASN A 84 -15.72 -9.26 -4.98
CA ASN A 84 -15.59 -10.03 -3.74
C ASN A 84 -14.18 -10.59 -3.57
N LEU A 85 -13.57 -11.05 -4.65
CA LEU A 85 -12.21 -11.58 -4.65
C LEU A 85 -11.19 -10.48 -4.37
N GLU A 86 -11.36 -9.28 -4.91
CA GLU A 86 -10.46 -8.15 -4.67
C GLU A 86 -10.35 -7.80 -3.17
N ILE A 87 -11.48 -7.78 -2.46
CA ILE A 87 -11.49 -7.50 -1.01
C ILE A 87 -10.81 -8.64 -0.24
N GLN A 88 -11.16 -9.90 -0.57
CA GLN A 88 -10.57 -11.07 0.10
C GLN A 88 -9.07 -11.15 -0.15
N ASN A 89 -8.62 -10.90 -1.37
CA ASN A 89 -7.21 -10.91 -1.73
C ASN A 89 -6.43 -9.82 -1.00
N LEU A 90 -7.00 -8.61 -0.86
CA LEU A 90 -6.31 -7.54 -0.13
C LEU A 90 -6.19 -7.87 1.37
N LYS A 91 -7.23 -8.46 1.97
CA LYS A 91 -7.14 -9.01 3.33
C LYS A 91 -6.01 -10.05 3.43
N GLU A 92 -5.93 -10.99 2.47
CA GLU A 92 -4.89 -12.01 2.42
C GLU A 92 -3.49 -11.41 2.27
N VAL A 93 -3.33 -10.31 1.51
CA VAL A 93 -2.07 -9.54 1.41
C VAL A 93 -1.61 -9.09 2.79
N ILE A 94 -2.49 -8.49 3.60
CA ILE A 94 -2.13 -8.01 4.95
C ILE A 94 -1.76 -9.18 5.87
N GLU A 95 -2.55 -10.25 5.87
CA GLU A 95 -2.29 -11.45 6.69
C GLU A 95 -0.97 -12.14 6.30
N TYR A 96 -0.72 -12.30 5.00
CA TYR A 96 0.54 -12.83 4.48
C TYR A 96 1.73 -11.97 4.92
N SER A 97 1.60 -10.65 4.79
CA SER A 97 2.65 -9.69 5.13
C SER A 97 3.00 -9.72 6.60
N LYS A 98 2.00 -9.80 7.48
CA LYS A 98 2.18 -9.96 8.92
C LYS A 98 2.99 -11.22 9.26
N ASN A 99 2.69 -12.35 8.63
CA ASN A 99 3.42 -13.59 8.85
C ASN A 99 4.85 -13.52 8.27
N TYR A 100 4.99 -12.95 7.09
CA TYR A 100 6.28 -12.76 6.43
C TYR A 100 7.24 -11.90 7.28
N LEU A 101 6.77 -10.79 7.84
CA LEU A 101 7.59 -9.88 8.65
C LEU A 101 8.09 -10.52 9.95
N LYS A 102 7.37 -11.49 10.53
CA LYS A 102 7.83 -12.24 11.71
C LYS A 102 9.09 -13.06 11.43
N GLU A 103 9.25 -13.51 10.19
CA GLU A 103 10.38 -14.35 9.77
C GLU A 103 11.47 -13.55 9.04
N ASN A 104 11.06 -12.47 8.38
CA ASN A 104 11.91 -11.70 7.46
C ASN A 104 11.77 -10.21 7.79
N ASN A 105 12.65 -9.68 8.57
CA ASN A 105 12.62 -8.26 8.96
C ASN A 105 13.04 -7.32 7.82
N LYS A 106 12.48 -7.52 6.61
CA LYS A 106 12.84 -6.78 5.39
C LYS A 106 11.78 -6.87 4.30
N ILE A 107 11.41 -5.71 3.73
CA ILE A 107 10.65 -5.61 2.47
C ILE A 107 11.62 -5.72 1.29
N THR A 108 11.25 -6.51 0.27
CA THR A 108 12.07 -6.76 -0.93
C THR A 108 11.21 -6.80 -2.18
N ILE A 109 11.82 -6.70 -3.39
CA ILE A 109 11.10 -6.89 -4.66
C ILE A 109 10.41 -8.26 -4.71
N LYS A 110 11.08 -9.32 -4.20
CA LYS A 110 10.48 -10.66 -4.14
C LYS A 110 9.24 -10.69 -3.27
N PHE A 111 9.28 -10.05 -2.10
CA PHE A 111 8.11 -9.91 -1.23
C PHE A 111 7.00 -9.14 -1.95
N LEU A 112 7.32 -7.99 -2.55
CA LEU A 112 6.36 -7.18 -3.30
C LEU A 112 5.68 -7.98 -4.41
N ASN A 113 6.46 -8.72 -5.21
CA ASN A 113 5.92 -9.57 -6.27
C ASN A 113 4.98 -10.65 -5.73
N ASN A 114 5.28 -11.22 -4.55
CA ASN A 114 4.42 -12.21 -3.92
C ASN A 114 3.07 -11.61 -3.48
N ILE A 115 3.09 -10.46 -2.81
CA ILE A 115 1.84 -9.81 -2.37
C ILE A 115 1.02 -9.29 -3.57
N HIS A 116 1.68 -8.82 -4.64
CA HIS A 116 0.99 -8.49 -5.89
C HIS A 116 0.32 -9.70 -6.53
N LYS A 117 0.97 -10.87 -6.51
CA LYS A 117 0.39 -12.12 -7.01
C LYS A 117 -0.84 -12.54 -6.20
N ILE A 118 -0.79 -12.36 -4.86
CA ILE A 118 -1.95 -12.62 -3.99
C ILE A 118 -3.07 -11.63 -4.33
N LEU A 119 -2.76 -10.34 -4.42
CA LEU A 119 -3.72 -9.28 -4.69
C LEU A 119 -4.55 -9.52 -5.96
N LEU A 120 -3.92 -9.99 -7.03
CA LEU A 120 -4.56 -10.24 -8.33
C LEU A 120 -4.95 -11.70 -8.54
N ASN A 121 -4.97 -12.53 -7.50
CA ASN A 121 -5.31 -13.94 -7.61
C ASN A 121 -6.76 -14.11 -8.08
N SER A 122 -6.92 -14.75 -9.24
CA SER A 122 -8.23 -15.06 -9.86
C SER A 122 -9.11 -13.83 -10.20
N VAL A 123 -8.53 -12.62 -10.21
CA VAL A 123 -9.25 -11.37 -10.53
C VAL A 123 -8.88 -10.89 -11.92
N ARG A 124 -9.90 -10.55 -12.73
CA ARG A 124 -9.83 -9.78 -14.00
C ARG A 124 -8.70 -10.17 -14.96
N CYS A 125 -8.55 -11.46 -15.27
CA CYS A 125 -7.72 -11.99 -16.36
C CYS A 125 -6.19 -11.98 -16.21
N ASN A 126 -5.57 -13.01 -16.79
CA ASN A 126 -4.11 -13.27 -16.83
C ASN A 126 -3.28 -12.18 -17.54
N GLU A 127 -3.91 -11.25 -18.26
CA GLU A 127 -3.25 -10.17 -19.01
C GLU A 127 -2.51 -9.17 -18.11
N LYS A 128 -2.82 -9.15 -16.80
CA LYS A 128 -2.23 -8.23 -15.82
C LYS A 128 -0.92 -8.71 -15.20
N GLU A 129 -0.44 -9.88 -15.60
CA GLU A 129 0.84 -10.47 -15.18
C GLU A 129 1.07 -10.43 -13.65
N PRO A 130 0.23 -11.12 -12.82
CA PRO A 130 0.37 -11.09 -11.38
C PRO A 130 1.77 -11.45 -10.90
N GLY A 131 2.36 -10.61 -10.06
CA GLY A 131 3.69 -10.81 -9.49
C GLY A 131 4.86 -10.49 -10.43
N LYS A 132 4.59 -9.84 -11.57
CA LYS A 132 5.66 -9.41 -12.49
C LYS A 132 5.68 -7.91 -12.64
N LEU A 133 6.85 -7.33 -12.53
CA LEU A 133 7.06 -5.92 -12.86
C LEU A 133 6.72 -5.67 -14.32
N ARG A 134 6.17 -4.49 -14.61
CA ARG A 134 5.85 -4.11 -15.99
C ARG A 134 7.11 -4.01 -16.85
N ASN A 135 6.97 -4.41 -18.08
CA ASN A 135 7.98 -4.32 -19.13
C ASN A 135 7.55 -3.42 -20.31
N ILE A 136 6.41 -2.78 -20.16
CA ILE A 136 5.87 -1.79 -21.09
C ILE A 136 5.56 -0.49 -20.36
N GLN A 137 5.56 0.63 -21.09
CA GLN A 137 5.17 1.91 -20.55
C GLN A 137 3.68 1.90 -20.22
N ASN A 138 3.34 2.33 -19.01
CA ASN A 138 1.99 2.64 -18.57
C ASN A 138 1.83 4.15 -18.33
N TRP A 139 0.60 4.58 -18.13
CA TRP A 139 0.28 5.97 -17.82
C TRP A 139 -0.98 6.04 -16.96
N ILE A 140 -1.14 7.15 -16.27
CA ILE A 140 -2.28 7.44 -15.40
C ILE A 140 -3.08 8.58 -16.02
N GLY A 141 -4.39 8.38 -16.13
CA GLY A 141 -5.30 9.36 -16.71
C GLY A 141 -6.74 8.85 -16.80
N PRO A 142 -7.65 9.60 -17.43
CA PRO A 142 -9.02 9.15 -17.65
C PRO A 142 -9.08 7.80 -18.36
N ARG A 143 -10.11 7.02 -18.07
CA ARG A 143 -10.28 5.68 -18.67
C ARG A 143 -10.27 5.75 -20.21
N GLY A 144 -9.37 5.00 -20.83
CA GLY A 144 -9.23 4.92 -22.29
C GLY A 144 -8.43 6.07 -22.92
N CYS A 145 -7.81 6.94 -22.11
CA CYS A 145 -6.95 8.00 -22.65
C CYS A 145 -5.68 7.41 -23.27
N THR A 146 -5.12 8.14 -24.24
CA THR A 146 -3.79 7.85 -24.81
C THR A 146 -2.68 8.39 -23.89
N ILE A 147 -1.42 8.03 -24.17
CA ILE A 147 -0.27 8.54 -23.40
C ILE A 147 -0.09 10.05 -23.56
N GLU A 148 -0.54 10.62 -24.69
CA GLU A 148 -0.52 12.06 -24.95
C GLU A 148 -1.52 12.81 -24.07
N GLU A 149 -2.62 12.16 -23.71
CA GLU A 149 -3.71 12.66 -22.88
C GLU A 149 -3.54 12.31 -21.40
N ALA A 150 -2.44 11.61 -21.06
CA ALA A 150 -2.17 11.18 -19.70
C ALA A 150 -1.99 12.36 -18.74
N ILE A 151 -2.45 12.19 -17.50
CA ILE A 151 -2.18 13.12 -16.40
C ILE A 151 -0.74 12.91 -15.89
N PHE A 152 -0.29 11.65 -15.84
CA PHE A 152 1.03 11.29 -15.38
C PHE A 152 1.56 10.09 -16.17
N VAL A 153 2.84 10.16 -16.54
CA VAL A 153 3.56 9.03 -17.18
C VAL A 153 4.69 8.61 -16.24
N PRO A 154 4.57 7.44 -15.59
CA PRO A 154 5.58 6.91 -14.70
C PRO A 154 6.94 6.72 -15.37
N PRO A 155 8.04 6.48 -14.60
CA PRO A 155 9.34 6.17 -15.12
C PRO A 155 9.34 5.07 -16.19
N VAL A 156 10.37 5.04 -17.04
CA VAL A 156 10.49 3.98 -18.05
C VAL A 156 10.60 2.59 -17.40
N PRO A 157 10.10 1.52 -18.04
CA PRO A 157 10.09 0.18 -17.44
C PRO A 157 11.48 -0.33 -17.02
N GLU A 158 12.50 0.07 -17.74
CA GLU A 158 13.90 -0.32 -17.50
C GLU A 158 14.41 0.18 -16.14
N ASP A 159 13.90 1.32 -15.66
CA ASP A 159 14.32 1.93 -14.40
C ASP A 159 13.56 1.35 -13.19
N VAL A 160 12.41 0.69 -13.40
CA VAL A 160 11.56 0.20 -12.32
C VAL A 160 12.31 -0.68 -11.30
N PRO A 161 13.14 -1.67 -11.70
CA PRO A 161 13.83 -2.51 -10.72
C PRO A 161 14.79 -1.71 -9.83
N ILE A 162 15.58 -0.82 -10.39
CA ILE A 162 16.58 -0.04 -9.65
C ILE A 162 15.91 1.00 -8.73
N LEU A 163 14.80 1.59 -9.18
CA LEU A 163 14.00 2.50 -8.36
C LEU A 163 13.33 1.78 -7.17
N LEU A 164 12.84 0.56 -7.38
CA LEU A 164 12.30 -0.26 -6.29
C LEU A 164 13.38 -0.73 -5.31
N GLU A 165 14.56 -1.08 -5.77
CA GLU A 165 15.70 -1.41 -4.89
C GLU A 165 16.03 -0.24 -3.97
N ASN A 166 16.17 0.95 -4.55
CA ASN A 166 16.42 2.17 -3.77
C ASN A 166 15.27 2.51 -2.82
N LEU A 167 14.02 2.38 -3.26
CA LEU A 167 12.86 2.57 -2.40
C LEU A 167 12.88 1.60 -1.21
N PHE A 168 13.14 0.31 -1.43
CA PHE A 168 13.16 -0.66 -0.33
C PHE A 168 14.35 -0.51 0.60
N GLU A 169 15.50 -0.04 0.10
CA GLU A 169 16.60 0.36 0.96
C GLU A 169 16.19 1.48 1.92
N TYR A 170 15.45 2.46 1.41
CA TYR A 170 14.90 3.54 2.20
C TYR A 170 13.80 3.07 3.17
N MET A 171 12.82 2.30 2.71
CA MET A 171 11.71 1.78 3.52
C MET A 171 12.16 0.90 4.70
N ASN A 172 13.22 0.13 4.51
CA ASN A 172 13.74 -0.78 5.54
C ASN A 172 14.62 -0.07 6.60
N ASN A 173 14.85 1.23 6.47
CA ASN A 173 15.73 1.97 7.37
C ASN A 173 14.95 2.94 8.26
N ALA A 174 14.74 2.54 9.52
CA ALA A 174 14.00 3.33 10.51
C ALA A 174 14.70 4.64 10.93
N TYR A 175 15.97 4.84 10.55
CA TYR A 175 16.80 5.94 11.04
C TYR A 175 17.10 7.01 10.00
N ILE A 176 16.63 6.84 8.76
CA ILE A 176 16.87 7.83 7.69
C ILE A 176 16.04 9.09 7.96
N ASP A 177 14.75 8.92 8.28
CA ASP A 177 13.79 10.01 8.47
C ASP A 177 12.85 9.71 9.65
N PRO A 178 12.19 10.74 10.22
CA PRO A 178 11.09 10.53 11.15
C PRO A 178 10.02 9.60 10.58
N LEU A 179 9.47 8.71 11.41
CA LEU A 179 8.58 7.62 11.01
C LEU A 179 7.51 8.01 9.97
N PHE A 180 6.72 9.04 10.25
CA PHE A 180 5.63 9.43 9.35
C PHE A 180 6.10 10.14 8.08
N ILE A 181 7.27 10.78 8.10
CA ILE A 181 7.92 11.29 6.88
C ILE A 181 8.39 10.12 6.02
N ASN A 182 9.05 9.14 6.63
CA ASN A 182 9.51 7.94 5.92
C ASN A 182 8.33 7.23 5.24
N LEU A 183 7.21 7.02 5.95
CA LEU A 183 6.00 6.42 5.38
C LEU A 183 5.43 7.25 4.21
N ALA A 184 5.34 8.57 4.36
CA ALA A 184 4.78 9.45 3.34
C ALA A 184 5.63 9.49 2.06
N ILE A 185 6.96 9.63 2.20
CA ILE A 185 7.91 9.61 1.09
C ILE A 185 7.88 8.25 0.40
N SER A 186 7.88 7.16 1.18
CA SER A 186 7.85 5.80 0.64
C SER A 186 6.59 5.55 -0.17
N HIS A 187 5.42 5.94 0.34
CA HIS A 187 4.15 5.80 -0.37
C HIS A 187 4.14 6.62 -1.66
N SER A 188 4.52 7.90 -1.59
CA SER A 188 4.60 8.78 -2.77
C SER A 188 5.54 8.23 -3.84
N GLN A 189 6.72 7.74 -3.43
CA GLN A 189 7.68 7.16 -4.36
C GLN A 189 7.18 5.87 -4.99
N PHE A 190 6.51 5.00 -4.22
CA PHE A 190 5.93 3.78 -4.75
C PHE A 190 4.85 4.06 -5.81
N GLU A 191 3.94 5.00 -5.54
CA GLU A 191 2.91 5.42 -6.50
C GLU A 191 3.54 6.08 -7.74
N THR A 192 4.62 6.84 -7.57
CA THR A 192 5.39 7.45 -8.67
C THR A 192 6.02 6.40 -9.58
N ILE A 193 6.65 5.37 -9.02
CA ILE A 193 7.29 4.28 -9.79
C ILE A 193 6.25 3.50 -10.59
N HIS A 194 5.08 3.27 -10.03
CA HIS A 194 3.95 2.58 -10.66
C HIS A 194 4.35 1.27 -11.32
N ALA A 195 4.90 0.37 -10.52
CA ALA A 195 5.72 -0.75 -10.93
C ALA A 195 4.99 -1.87 -11.69
N TYR A 196 3.66 -1.93 -11.63
CA TYR A 196 2.84 -2.98 -12.20
C TYR A 196 1.85 -2.45 -13.23
N ARG A 197 1.26 -3.35 -14.02
CA ARG A 197 0.19 -3.01 -14.98
C ARG A 197 -1.13 -2.66 -14.30
N ASP A 198 -1.37 -3.23 -13.11
CA ASP A 198 -2.58 -3.00 -12.30
C ASP A 198 -2.25 -3.23 -10.82
N GLY A 199 -3.12 -2.77 -9.91
CA GLY A 199 -3.01 -3.01 -8.47
C GLY A 199 -2.00 -2.15 -7.73
N ASN A 200 -1.36 -1.16 -8.37
CA ASN A 200 -0.38 -0.29 -7.71
C ASN A 200 -1.00 0.46 -6.54
N GLY A 201 -2.13 1.14 -6.72
CA GLY A 201 -2.79 1.91 -5.66
C GLY A 201 -3.18 1.04 -4.45
N ARG A 202 -3.77 -0.14 -4.68
CA ARG A 202 -4.10 -1.08 -3.59
C ARG A 202 -2.85 -1.56 -2.85
N LEU A 203 -1.77 -1.87 -3.58
CA LEU A 203 -0.48 -2.23 -2.97
C LEU A 203 0.15 -1.05 -2.22
N GLY A 204 0.16 0.13 -2.81
CA GLY A 204 0.74 1.33 -2.18
C GLY A 204 0.06 1.61 -0.85
N ARG A 205 -1.28 1.55 -0.79
CA ARG A 205 -2.04 1.69 0.46
C ARG A 205 -1.74 0.55 1.45
N ALA A 206 -1.64 -0.69 0.99
CA ALA A 206 -1.28 -1.83 1.84
C ALA A 206 0.16 -1.75 2.38
N LEU A 207 1.09 -1.17 1.63
CA LEU A 207 2.48 -1.00 2.07
C LEU A 207 2.61 -0.05 3.25
N ILE A 208 1.70 0.89 3.47
CA ILE A 208 1.75 1.83 4.61
C ILE A 208 1.71 1.07 5.95
N PRO A 209 0.66 0.27 6.26
CA PRO A 209 0.64 -0.49 7.51
C PRO A 209 1.73 -1.56 7.57
N ILE A 210 2.12 -2.15 6.44
CA ILE A 210 3.19 -3.15 6.39
C ILE A 210 4.53 -2.52 6.75
N GLN A 211 4.87 -1.37 6.20
CA GLN A 211 6.10 -0.64 6.52
C GLN A 211 6.08 -0.13 7.96
N LEU A 212 4.95 0.39 8.43
CA LEU A 212 4.80 0.80 9.82
C LEU A 212 5.10 -0.37 10.77
N ALA A 213 4.52 -1.54 10.52
CA ALA A 213 4.76 -2.74 11.31
C ALA A 213 6.24 -3.16 11.30
N LEU A 214 6.90 -3.06 10.15
CA LEU A 214 8.33 -3.34 10.01
C LEU A 214 9.17 -2.39 10.86
N LEU A 215 8.89 -1.07 10.79
CA LEU A 215 9.71 -0.04 11.44
C LEU A 215 9.48 0.07 12.95
N THR A 216 8.33 -0.37 13.44
CA THR A 216 7.93 -0.26 14.86
C THR A 216 7.87 -1.61 15.58
N GLU A 217 8.06 -2.72 14.86
CA GLU A 217 7.88 -4.10 15.36
C GLU A 217 6.46 -4.35 15.93
N ASP A 218 5.48 -3.54 15.50
CA ASP A 218 4.09 -3.66 15.91
C ASP A 218 3.28 -4.51 14.90
N GLU A 219 2.03 -4.79 15.25
CA GLU A 219 1.05 -5.31 14.26
C GLU A 219 0.72 -4.22 13.24
N PRO A 220 0.35 -4.56 11.98
CA PRO A 220 -0.11 -3.59 10.99
C PRO A 220 -1.48 -3.04 11.39
N ILE A 221 -1.50 -1.86 12.02
CA ILE A 221 -2.67 -1.30 12.68
C ILE A 221 -3.11 0.06 12.15
N LEU A 222 -2.36 0.65 11.23
CA LEU A 222 -2.70 1.95 10.63
C LEU A 222 -3.23 1.75 9.22
N PHE A 223 -4.49 2.10 9.01
CA PHE A 223 -5.17 1.99 7.72
C PHE A 223 -5.76 3.36 7.36
N LEU A 224 -5.58 3.80 6.12
CA LEU A 224 -5.87 5.17 5.70
C LEU A 224 -6.93 5.28 4.61
N SER A 225 -7.37 4.18 4.00
CA SER A 225 -8.30 4.23 2.85
C SER A 225 -9.69 4.77 3.18
N GLU A 226 -10.04 4.91 4.46
CA GLU A 226 -11.30 5.53 4.86
C GLU A 226 -11.24 7.07 4.82
N VAL A 227 -10.04 7.65 4.87
CA VAL A 227 -9.83 9.11 4.94
C VAL A 227 -9.21 9.70 3.68
N ILE A 228 -8.84 8.86 2.72
CA ILE A 228 -8.40 9.24 1.37
C ILE A 228 -9.59 9.20 0.41
#